data_efe550f5ea0783dcd31128b4aaf739c6
#
_entry.id   efe550f5ea0783dcd31128b4aaf739c6
#
_cell.length_a   1.000
_cell.length_b   1.000
_cell.length_c   1.000
_cell.angle_alpha   90.00
_cell.angle_beta   90.00
_cell.angle_gamma   90.00
#
_symmetry.space_group_name_H-M   'P 1'
#
loop_
_entity.id
_entity.type
_entity.pdbx_description
1 polymer ?
#
loop_
_entity_poly.entity_id
_entity_poly.type
_entity_poly.pdbx_seq_one_letter_code
_entity_poly.pdbx_strand_id
1 'polypeptide(L)'
;GRMKVFGGIMGYESFLSGACGWVAVGSNIMPKEFSLLFSCAHEDQDLKKARELYKQILPIIRLVGGHRYVSATKAALSEIGQPMGQPRSPRLPLPDDEKPELINALELSGVFKRP
;
A
#
# COMPACT_ATOMS: atom_id res chain seq x y z
N GLY A 1 14.53 22.88 -16.69
CA GLY A 1 13.95 21.56 -16.51
C GLY A 1 12.67 21.62 -15.69
N ARG A 2 11.75 20.73 -15.95
CA ARG A 2 10.52 20.63 -15.16
C ARG A 2 10.77 19.76 -13.93
N MET A 3 10.20 20.16 -12.80
CA MET A 3 10.21 19.36 -11.58
C MET A 3 9.37 18.09 -11.78
N LYS A 4 9.92 16.93 -11.35
CA LYS A 4 9.17 15.68 -11.34
C LYS A 4 8.33 15.62 -10.05
N VAL A 5 7.05 15.26 -10.18
CA VAL A 5 6.13 15.13 -9.06
C VAL A 5 5.85 13.66 -8.80
N PHE A 6 5.93 13.26 -7.53
CA PHE A 6 5.62 11.91 -7.09
C PHE A 6 4.39 11.94 -6.17
N GLY A 7 3.52 10.95 -6.31
CA GLY A 7 2.41 10.74 -5.41
C GLY A 7 2.90 10.28 -4.02
N GLY A 8 2.21 10.72 -2.98
CA GLY A 8 2.39 10.27 -1.61
C GLY A 8 1.41 9.14 -1.28
N ILE A 9 0.44 9.40 -0.40
CA ILE A 9 -0.54 8.39 0.03
C ILE A 9 -1.48 7.98 -1.10
N MET A 10 -1.98 8.95 -1.87
CA MET A 10 -2.98 8.78 -2.94
C MET A 10 -2.32 8.64 -4.32
N GLY A 11 -1.57 7.55 -4.51
CA GLY A 11 -0.75 7.37 -5.71
C GLY A 11 -1.53 7.19 -7.00
N TYR A 12 -2.65 6.45 -6.97
CA TYR A 12 -3.48 6.23 -8.16
C TYR A 12 -4.06 7.55 -8.68
N GLU A 13 -4.63 8.34 -7.81
CA GLU A 13 -5.17 9.67 -8.13
C GLU A 13 -4.06 10.62 -8.61
N SER A 14 -2.88 10.49 -8.03
CA SER A 14 -1.70 11.26 -8.45
C SER A 14 -1.28 10.93 -9.88
N PHE A 15 -1.36 9.66 -10.31
CA PHE A 15 -1.09 9.27 -11.70
C PHE A 15 -2.09 9.89 -12.67
N LEU A 16 -3.38 9.89 -12.33
CA LEU A 16 -4.42 10.55 -13.14
C LEU A 16 -4.19 12.06 -13.26
N SER A 17 -3.49 12.65 -12.29
CA SER A 17 -3.11 14.07 -12.26
C SER A 17 -1.73 14.34 -12.85
N GLY A 18 -1.07 13.34 -13.44
CA GLY A 18 0.20 13.49 -14.14
C GLY A 18 1.46 13.30 -13.29
N ALA A 19 1.37 12.73 -12.10
CA ALA A 19 2.55 12.35 -11.32
C ALA A 19 3.38 11.27 -12.06
N CYS A 20 4.69 11.39 -11.99
CA CYS A 20 5.61 10.47 -12.68
C CYS A 20 6.00 9.24 -11.87
N GLY A 21 5.53 9.12 -10.64
CA GLY A 21 5.79 7.98 -9.77
C GLY A 21 5.02 8.07 -8.47
N TRP A 22 5.16 7.05 -7.63
CA TRP A 22 4.51 6.92 -6.34
C TRP A 22 5.46 6.36 -5.30
N VAL A 23 5.62 7.06 -4.18
CA VAL A 23 6.33 6.54 -3.00
C VAL A 23 5.32 5.82 -2.11
N ALA A 24 5.10 4.55 -2.39
CA ALA A 24 4.00 3.77 -1.83
C ALA A 24 4.45 2.92 -0.63
N VAL A 25 3.95 3.21 0.57
CA VAL A 25 4.21 2.40 1.77
C VAL A 25 3.66 0.97 1.61
N GLY A 26 2.48 0.82 1.02
CA GLY A 26 1.84 -0.48 0.76
C GLY A 26 2.65 -1.42 -0.13
N SER A 27 3.60 -0.90 -0.91
CA SER A 27 4.49 -1.73 -1.73
C SER A 27 5.41 -2.64 -0.92
N ASN A 28 5.63 -2.36 0.37
CA ASN A 28 6.31 -3.28 1.28
C ASN A 28 5.53 -4.57 1.49
N ILE A 29 4.20 -4.52 1.41
CA ILE A 29 3.29 -5.65 1.64
C ILE A 29 2.93 -6.33 0.31
N MET A 30 2.64 -5.54 -0.73
CA MET A 30 2.15 -5.99 -2.03
C MET A 30 2.95 -5.39 -3.21
N PRO A 31 4.26 -5.65 -3.32
CA PRO A 31 5.12 -4.98 -4.31
C PRO A 31 4.68 -5.20 -5.76
N LYS A 32 4.22 -6.40 -6.09
CA LYS A 32 3.80 -6.75 -7.46
C LYS A 32 2.59 -5.95 -7.91
N GLU A 33 1.55 -5.86 -7.06
CA GLU A 33 0.31 -5.17 -7.39
C GLU A 33 0.51 -3.66 -7.47
N PHE A 34 1.32 -3.08 -6.57
CA PHE A 34 1.66 -1.67 -6.64
C PHE A 34 2.46 -1.32 -7.89
N SER A 35 3.44 -2.16 -8.27
CA SER A 35 4.20 -2.00 -9.51
C SER A 35 3.31 -2.15 -10.75
N LEU A 36 2.43 -3.15 -10.76
CA LEU A 36 1.51 -3.38 -11.86
C LEU A 36 0.49 -2.24 -12.00
N LEU A 37 0.02 -1.67 -10.87
CA LEU A 37 -0.85 -0.50 -10.90
C LEU A 37 -0.16 0.69 -11.58
N PHE A 38 1.11 0.93 -11.26
CA PHE A 38 1.91 1.96 -11.92
C PHE A 38 1.97 1.73 -13.42
N SER A 39 2.38 0.54 -13.86
CA SER A 39 2.47 0.22 -15.29
C SER A 39 1.13 0.41 -16.00
N CYS A 40 0.04 -0.12 -15.45
CA CYS A 40 -1.29 0.03 -16.07
C CYS A 40 -1.78 1.47 -16.12
N ALA A 41 -1.58 2.25 -15.04
CA ALA A 41 -2.10 3.61 -14.98
C ALA A 41 -1.23 4.65 -15.70
N HIS A 42 0.08 4.49 -15.66
CA HIS A 42 1.05 5.48 -16.15
C HIS A 42 1.63 5.13 -17.51
N GLU A 43 2.07 3.88 -17.71
CA GLU A 43 2.75 3.46 -18.93
C GLU A 43 1.75 3.01 -20.00
N ASP A 44 0.89 2.03 -19.68
CA ASP A 44 0.00 1.38 -20.64
C ASP A 44 -1.31 2.14 -20.88
N GLN A 45 -1.67 3.08 -20.00
CA GLN A 45 -2.95 3.81 -20.03
C GLN A 45 -4.18 2.88 -19.99
N ASP A 46 -4.02 1.66 -19.46
CA ASP A 46 -5.12 0.71 -19.23
C ASP A 46 -5.86 1.05 -17.93
N LEU A 47 -6.69 2.09 -17.99
CA LEU A 47 -7.41 2.62 -16.84
C LEU A 47 -8.44 1.63 -16.26
N LYS A 48 -8.95 0.70 -17.06
CA LYS A 48 -9.87 -0.34 -16.56
C LYS A 48 -9.14 -1.30 -15.64
N LYS A 49 -8.02 -1.85 -16.08
CA LYS A 49 -7.19 -2.75 -15.29
C LYS A 49 -6.59 -2.04 -14.07
N ALA A 50 -6.14 -0.80 -14.23
CA ALA A 50 -5.64 0.02 -13.14
C ALA A 50 -6.69 0.20 -12.03
N ARG A 51 -7.95 0.45 -12.41
CA ARG A 51 -9.06 0.59 -11.47
C ARG A 51 -9.34 -0.70 -10.68
N GLU A 52 -9.31 -1.85 -11.33
CA GLU A 52 -9.52 -3.14 -10.66
C GLU A 52 -8.38 -3.45 -9.67
N LEU A 53 -7.13 -3.21 -10.07
CA LEU A 53 -5.97 -3.32 -9.18
C LEU A 53 -6.08 -2.35 -7.99
N TYR A 54 -6.47 -1.11 -8.26
CA TYR A 54 -6.66 -0.11 -7.20
C TYR A 54 -7.71 -0.56 -6.17
N LYS A 55 -8.85 -1.08 -6.61
CA LYS A 55 -9.87 -1.63 -5.71
C LYS A 55 -9.32 -2.77 -4.85
N GLN A 56 -8.50 -3.64 -5.44
CA GLN A 56 -7.88 -4.76 -4.72
C GLN A 56 -6.93 -4.29 -3.62
N ILE A 57 -6.09 -3.29 -3.90
CA ILE A 57 -5.07 -2.82 -2.95
C ILE A 57 -5.57 -1.70 -2.01
N LEU A 58 -6.76 -1.16 -2.26
CA LEU A 58 -7.31 -0.05 -1.48
C LEU A 58 -7.41 -0.33 0.03
N PRO A 59 -7.78 -1.55 0.49
CA PRO A 59 -7.74 -1.85 1.92
C PRO A 59 -6.36 -1.66 2.54
N ILE A 60 -5.30 -2.06 1.83
CA ILE A 60 -3.91 -1.87 2.27
C ILE A 60 -3.53 -0.38 2.26
N ILE A 61 -3.89 0.37 1.21
CA ILE A 61 -3.63 1.81 1.14
C ILE A 61 -4.25 2.53 2.35
N ARG A 62 -5.49 2.22 2.70
CA ARG A 62 -6.19 2.81 3.86
C ARG A 62 -5.52 2.45 5.17
N LEU A 63 -5.13 1.19 5.33
CA LEU A 63 -4.45 0.70 6.53
C LEU A 63 -3.12 1.43 6.76
N VAL A 64 -2.28 1.56 5.72
CA VAL A 64 -0.94 2.15 5.84
C VAL A 64 -0.89 3.65 5.54
N GLY A 65 -1.99 4.25 5.13
CA GLY A 65 -2.07 5.68 4.83
C GLY A 65 -2.37 6.56 6.03
N GLY A 66 -2.72 5.99 7.19
CA GLY A 66 -3.11 6.70 8.40
C GLY A 66 -1.94 7.08 9.30
N HIS A 67 -2.27 7.65 10.46
CA HIS A 67 -1.29 8.07 11.48
C HIS A 67 -0.46 6.90 12.05
N ARG A 68 -0.94 5.66 11.92
CA ARG A 68 -0.25 4.44 12.38
C ARG A 68 0.51 3.72 11.27
N TYR A 69 0.83 4.39 10.17
CA TYR A 69 1.39 3.74 8.97
C TYR A 69 2.61 2.86 9.23
N VAL A 70 3.54 3.25 10.08
CA VAL A 70 4.73 2.44 10.42
C VAL A 70 4.34 1.21 11.22
N SER A 71 3.51 1.37 12.25
CA SER A 71 3.07 0.28 13.12
C SER A 71 2.21 -0.74 12.37
N ALA A 72 1.27 -0.25 11.56
CA ALA A 72 0.41 -1.11 10.73
C ALA A 72 1.22 -1.86 9.65
N THR A 73 2.17 -1.19 9.00
CA THR A 73 3.03 -1.85 7.99
C THR A 73 3.88 -2.95 8.62
N LYS A 74 4.50 -2.70 9.76
CA LYS A 74 5.31 -3.72 10.47
C LYS A 74 4.45 -4.89 10.96
N ALA A 75 3.27 -4.61 11.49
CA ALA A 75 2.32 -5.64 11.90
C ALA A 75 1.85 -6.49 10.69
N ALA A 76 1.51 -5.86 9.57
CA ALA A 76 1.12 -6.54 8.34
C ALA A 76 2.25 -7.45 7.80
N LEU A 77 3.48 -6.97 7.81
CA LEU A 77 4.64 -7.77 7.40
C LEU A 77 4.85 -8.98 8.31
N SER A 78 4.63 -8.83 9.62
CA SER A 78 4.68 -9.95 10.57
C SER A 78 3.62 -11.00 10.25
N GLU A 79 2.38 -10.58 9.96
CA GLU A 79 1.27 -11.50 9.61
C GLU A 79 1.51 -12.29 8.32
N ILE A 80 2.24 -11.71 7.37
CA ILE A 80 2.60 -12.41 6.12
C ILE A 80 3.93 -13.17 6.20
N GLY A 81 4.48 -13.36 7.41
CA GLY A 81 5.69 -14.15 7.64
C GLY A 81 7.01 -13.42 7.39
N GLN A 82 7.00 -12.08 7.34
CA GLN A 82 8.18 -11.24 7.15
C GLN A 82 8.35 -10.23 8.31
N PRO A 83 8.59 -10.68 9.54
CA PRO A 83 8.67 -9.79 10.70
C PRO A 83 9.86 -8.83 10.59
N MET A 84 9.59 -7.54 10.72
CA MET A 84 10.57 -6.45 10.66
C MET A 84 10.81 -5.78 12.03
N GLY A 85 10.52 -6.48 13.12
CA GLY A 85 10.64 -5.97 14.47
C GLY A 85 9.62 -4.88 14.81
N GLN A 86 9.78 -4.29 15.98
CA GLN A 86 8.89 -3.25 16.47
C GLN A 86 9.23 -1.85 15.89
N PRO A 87 8.27 -0.92 15.88
CA PRO A 87 8.57 0.47 15.58
C PRO A 87 9.59 1.05 16.56
N ARG A 88 10.41 1.98 16.08
CA ARG A 88 11.30 2.74 16.97
C ARG A 88 10.52 3.78 17.75
N SER A 89 10.88 3.96 19.02
CA SER A 89 10.37 5.06 19.85
C SER A 89 10.50 6.41 19.12
N PRO A 90 9.54 7.33 19.24
CA PRO A 90 8.37 7.30 20.12
C PRO A 90 7.13 6.55 19.56
N ARG A 91 7.25 5.91 18.38
CA ARG A 91 6.13 5.14 17.81
C ARG A 91 5.89 3.87 18.60
N LEU A 92 4.63 3.60 18.90
CA LEU A 92 4.19 2.39 19.57
C LEU A 92 3.82 1.30 18.57
N PRO A 93 3.87 0.01 18.97
CA PRO A 93 3.30 -1.08 18.20
C PRO A 93 1.81 -0.84 17.88
N LEU A 94 1.30 -1.55 16.87
CA LEU A 94 -0.14 -1.50 16.57
C LEU A 94 -0.91 -2.05 17.79
N PRO A 95 -1.92 -1.32 18.30
CA PRO A 95 -2.76 -1.80 19.38
C PRO A 95 -3.48 -3.10 19.02
N ASP A 96 -3.74 -3.95 20.02
CA ASP A 96 -4.38 -5.25 19.81
C ASP A 96 -5.82 -5.14 19.29
N ASP A 97 -6.53 -4.10 19.67
CA ASP A 97 -7.90 -3.78 19.19
C ASP A 97 -7.95 -3.34 17.73
N GLU A 98 -6.84 -2.92 17.14
CA GLU A 98 -6.72 -2.58 15.70
C GLU A 98 -6.26 -3.77 14.85
N LYS A 99 -5.82 -4.87 15.43
CA LYS A 99 -5.40 -6.07 14.68
C LYS A 99 -6.49 -6.71 13.82
N PRO A 100 -7.76 -6.81 14.26
CA PRO A 100 -8.83 -7.34 13.41
C PRO A 100 -9.01 -6.55 12.10
N GLU A 101 -8.90 -5.23 12.14
CA GLU A 101 -8.96 -4.38 10.93
C GLU A 101 -7.79 -4.68 9.99
N LEU A 102 -6.57 -4.85 10.55
CA LEU A 102 -5.38 -5.23 9.78
C LEU A 102 -5.56 -6.57 9.08
N ILE A 103 -6.01 -7.60 9.80
CA ILE A 103 -6.24 -8.94 9.24
C ILE A 103 -7.30 -8.88 8.13
N ASN A 104 -8.40 -8.18 8.36
CA ASN A 104 -9.45 -7.99 7.36
C ASN A 104 -8.92 -7.29 6.09
N ALA A 105 -8.09 -6.27 6.24
CA ALA A 105 -7.47 -5.60 5.09
C ALA A 105 -6.55 -6.52 4.28
N LEU A 106 -5.77 -7.37 4.96
CA LEU A 106 -4.91 -8.37 4.31
C LEU A 106 -5.73 -9.44 3.57
N GLU A 107 -6.82 -9.91 4.17
CA GLU A 107 -7.74 -10.88 3.55
C GLU A 107 -8.41 -10.31 2.31
N LEU A 108 -8.99 -9.10 2.41
CA LEU A 108 -9.67 -8.42 1.31
C LEU A 108 -8.74 -8.14 0.12
N SER A 109 -7.49 -7.81 0.39
CA SER A 109 -6.49 -7.56 -0.66
C SER A 109 -6.01 -8.84 -1.35
N GLY A 110 -6.26 -10.02 -0.75
CA GLY A 110 -5.85 -11.33 -1.28
C GLY A 110 -4.37 -11.66 -1.04
N VAL A 111 -3.68 -10.94 -0.17
CA VAL A 111 -2.23 -11.15 0.09
C VAL A 111 -1.93 -12.57 0.61
N PHE A 112 -2.83 -13.16 1.40
CA PHE A 112 -2.68 -14.54 1.90
C PHE A 112 -2.91 -15.64 0.86
N LYS A 113 -3.48 -15.30 -0.30
CA LYS A 113 -3.74 -16.26 -1.38
C LYS A 113 -2.56 -16.45 -2.34
N ARG A 114 -1.44 -15.81 -2.05
CA ARG A 114 -0.24 -15.93 -2.87
C ARG A 114 0.50 -17.23 -2.57
N PRO A 115 0.93 -17.93 -3.60
CA PRO A 115 1.84 -19.06 -3.43
C PRO A 115 3.19 -18.61 -2.87
#